data_22c51e8bff81fc5408e8e711dc835b30
#
_entry.id   22c51e8bff81fc5408e8e711dc835b30
#
_cell.length_a   1.000
_cell.length_b   1.000
_cell.length_c   1.000
_cell.angle_alpha   90.00
_cell.angle_beta   90.00
_cell.angle_gamma   90.00
#
_symmetry.space_group_name_H-M   'P 1'
#
loop_
_entity.id
_entity.type
_entity.pdbx_description
1 polymer ?
#
loop_
_entity_poly.entity_id
_entity_poly.type
_entity_poly.pdbx_seq_one_letter_code
_entity_poly.pdbx_strand_id
1 'polypeptide(L)'
;GLNTTGVAPYKMKSDRSLNEVEWLLQIGGINIQSGVNIPEDMSWSQIQSNFDAIFLGFGLGRDRYMNLANADATGIYGAVDYIAQLKVGTVNIDSIRNAIVIGGGNTAIDAVRELIGIGIPSVTMVYRGDEDKMSGYAHEWLEAKKENAHGSWRSQPVEYIANDNGQITGLRCIQTDANKSPIAGSEFNLDADVILLAIGQDKQH
;
A
#
# COMPACT_ATOMS: atom_id res chain seq x y z
N GLY A 1 -3.67 12.94 -7.19
CA GLY A 1 -4.51 12.16 -6.29
C GLY A 1 -4.37 10.65 -6.53
N LEU A 2 -5.17 9.84 -5.86
CA LEU A 2 -5.03 8.38 -5.84
C LEU A 2 -5.01 7.73 -7.24
N ASN A 3 -5.83 8.21 -8.16
CA ASN A 3 -5.85 7.71 -9.55
C ASN A 3 -4.52 7.90 -10.27
N THR A 4 -3.78 8.95 -9.93
CA THR A 4 -2.46 9.22 -10.53
C THR A 4 -1.34 8.49 -9.82
N THR A 5 -1.40 8.40 -8.47
CA THR A 5 -0.27 7.94 -7.66
C THR A 5 -0.49 6.60 -6.94
N GLY A 6 -1.69 6.28 -6.50
CA GLY A 6 -1.92 5.16 -5.57
C GLY A 6 -2.65 3.95 -6.16
N VAL A 7 -3.38 4.10 -7.29
CA VAL A 7 -3.98 2.96 -7.97
C VAL A 7 -2.90 2.23 -8.77
N ALA A 8 -2.85 0.92 -8.65
CA ALA A 8 -1.84 0.10 -9.33
C ALA A 8 -1.82 0.34 -10.85
N PRO A 9 -0.64 0.45 -11.48
CA PRO A 9 -0.47 0.74 -12.91
C PRO A 9 -1.22 -0.21 -13.85
N TYR A 10 -1.41 -1.47 -13.46
CA TYR A 10 -2.16 -2.42 -14.27
C TYR A 10 -3.67 -2.09 -14.34
N LYS A 11 -4.21 -1.35 -13.36
CA LYS A 11 -5.60 -0.86 -13.34
C LYS A 11 -5.73 0.50 -14.00
N MET A 12 -4.84 1.44 -13.68
CA MET A 12 -4.90 2.81 -14.18
C MET A 12 -3.51 3.40 -14.38
N LYS A 13 -3.21 3.75 -15.62
CA LYS A 13 -2.01 4.52 -15.97
C LYS A 13 -2.20 5.99 -15.60
N SER A 14 -1.12 6.63 -15.11
CA SER A 14 -1.16 8.03 -14.66
C SER A 14 -1.55 9.02 -15.75
N ASP A 15 -1.08 8.81 -16.99
CA ASP A 15 -1.39 9.63 -18.16
C ASP A 15 -2.89 9.70 -18.44
N ARG A 16 -3.62 8.59 -18.34
CA ARG A 16 -5.08 8.57 -18.52
C ARG A 16 -5.80 9.45 -17.53
N SER A 17 -5.45 9.34 -16.24
CA SER A 17 -6.08 10.17 -15.20
C SER A 17 -5.76 11.67 -15.37
N LEU A 18 -4.56 12.01 -15.85
CA LEU A 18 -4.18 13.38 -16.12
C LEU A 18 -4.93 13.93 -17.34
N ASN A 19 -5.07 13.16 -18.42
CA ASN A 19 -5.84 13.55 -19.60
C ASN A 19 -7.32 13.83 -19.28
N GLU A 20 -7.92 13.06 -18.35
CA GLU A 20 -9.28 13.33 -17.88
C GLU A 20 -9.37 14.66 -17.13
N VAL A 21 -8.36 14.99 -16.31
CA VAL A 21 -8.28 16.30 -15.63
C VAL A 21 -8.15 17.44 -16.67
N GLU A 22 -7.27 17.29 -17.68
CA GLU A 22 -7.12 18.27 -18.75
C GLU A 22 -8.42 18.47 -19.53
N TRP A 23 -9.14 17.39 -19.83
CA TRP A 23 -10.43 17.46 -20.47
C TRP A 23 -11.47 18.21 -19.63
N LEU A 24 -11.53 17.96 -18.31
CA LEU A 24 -12.43 18.68 -17.39
C LEU A 24 -12.11 20.18 -17.33
N LEU A 25 -10.83 20.54 -17.37
CA LEU A 25 -10.40 21.96 -17.36
C LEU A 25 -10.86 22.75 -18.59
N GLN A 26 -11.16 22.07 -19.72
CA GLN A 26 -11.68 22.71 -20.93
C GLN A 26 -13.11 23.26 -20.76
N ILE A 27 -13.85 22.84 -19.71
CA ILE A 27 -15.17 23.42 -19.37
C ILE A 27 -15.04 24.92 -19.05
N GLY A 28 -13.88 25.33 -18.53
CA GLY A 28 -13.62 26.70 -18.09
C GLY A 28 -14.14 26.99 -16.66
N GLY A 29 -13.73 28.13 -16.11
CA GLY A 29 -14.12 28.56 -14.78
C GLY A 29 -13.46 27.77 -13.63
N ILE A 30 -12.50 26.88 -13.92
CA ILE A 30 -11.77 26.08 -12.95
C ILE A 30 -10.36 26.65 -12.80
N ASN A 31 -9.99 27.04 -11.58
CA ASN A 31 -8.64 27.47 -11.23
C ASN A 31 -7.99 26.45 -10.30
N ILE A 32 -6.82 25.93 -10.70
CA ILE A 32 -6.03 25.01 -9.87
C ILE A 32 -4.88 25.79 -9.23
N GLN A 33 -4.78 25.73 -7.92
CA GLN A 33 -3.64 26.24 -7.17
C GLN A 33 -2.88 25.06 -6.58
N SER A 34 -1.72 24.76 -7.15
CA SER A 34 -0.83 23.71 -6.69
C SER A 34 0.18 24.26 -5.68
N GLY A 35 0.69 23.39 -4.78
CA GLY A 35 1.72 23.76 -3.80
C GLY A 35 1.19 24.63 -2.65
N VAL A 36 -0.12 24.63 -2.41
CA VAL A 36 -0.74 25.33 -1.28
C VAL A 36 -1.06 24.34 -0.18
N ASN A 37 -0.48 24.54 1.00
CA ASN A 37 -0.78 23.76 2.20
C ASN A 37 -1.82 24.50 3.06
N ILE A 38 -2.81 23.77 3.51
CA ILE A 38 -3.84 24.26 4.43
C ILE A 38 -3.63 23.56 5.78
N PRO A 39 -3.54 24.33 6.91
CA PRO A 39 -3.80 25.76 7.02
C PRO A 39 -2.58 26.68 6.91
N GLU A 40 -1.38 26.19 6.59
CA GLU A 40 -0.11 26.94 6.66
C GLU A 40 -0.08 28.13 5.70
N ASP A 41 -0.41 27.90 4.42
CA ASP A 41 -0.38 28.94 3.38
C ASP A 41 -1.72 29.68 3.26
N MET A 42 -2.82 29.03 3.61
CA MET A 42 -4.17 29.58 3.58
C MET A 42 -4.99 29.07 4.75
N SER A 43 -5.39 29.97 5.65
CA SER A 43 -6.17 29.61 6.83
C SER A 43 -7.61 29.21 6.50
N TRP A 44 -8.23 28.41 7.37
CA TRP A 44 -9.65 28.04 7.24
C TRP A 44 -10.58 29.25 7.18
N SER A 45 -10.30 30.31 7.97
CA SER A 45 -11.08 31.54 7.97
C SER A 45 -11.05 32.24 6.62
N GLN A 46 -9.89 32.26 5.96
CA GLN A 46 -9.77 32.82 4.59
C GLN A 46 -10.55 32.00 3.56
N ILE A 47 -10.50 30.67 3.66
CA ILE A 47 -11.27 29.79 2.76
C ILE A 47 -12.77 30.05 2.97
N GLN A 48 -13.25 30.05 4.23
CA GLN A 48 -14.65 30.27 4.53
C GLN A 48 -15.17 31.66 4.12
N SER A 49 -14.31 32.69 4.13
CA SER A 49 -14.70 34.02 3.73
C SER A 49 -14.69 34.25 2.21
N ASN A 50 -13.92 33.47 1.46
CA ASN A 50 -13.71 33.67 0.03
C ASN A 50 -14.59 32.78 -0.85
N PHE A 51 -15.25 31.76 -0.28
CA PHE A 51 -16.03 30.78 -1.07
C PHE A 51 -17.42 30.57 -0.47
N ASP A 52 -18.43 30.49 -1.32
CA ASP A 52 -19.81 30.21 -0.93
C ASP A 52 -20.03 28.74 -0.53
N ALA A 53 -19.22 27.83 -1.04
CA ALA A 53 -19.24 26.41 -0.73
C ALA A 53 -17.83 25.82 -0.76
N ILE A 54 -17.57 24.85 0.12
CA ILE A 54 -16.27 24.19 0.25
C ILE A 54 -16.48 22.68 0.16
N PHE A 55 -15.77 22.03 -0.78
CA PHE A 55 -15.72 20.58 -0.86
C PHE A 55 -14.36 20.07 -0.41
N LEU A 56 -14.35 19.17 0.57
CA LEU A 56 -13.13 18.58 1.13
C LEU A 56 -12.87 17.23 0.49
N GLY A 57 -11.90 17.16 -0.41
CA GLY A 57 -11.56 15.97 -1.17
C GLY A 57 -10.12 15.49 -0.98
N PHE A 58 -9.51 15.70 0.19
CA PHE A 58 -8.10 15.38 0.44
C PHE A 58 -7.80 13.89 0.69
N GLY A 59 -8.82 13.02 0.81
CA GLY A 59 -8.65 11.58 0.96
C GLY A 59 -8.16 11.15 2.35
N LEU A 60 -7.38 10.08 2.39
CA LEU A 60 -6.77 9.54 3.61
C LEU A 60 -5.32 10.03 3.75
N GLY A 61 -4.76 9.88 4.94
CA GLY A 61 -3.38 10.22 5.27
C GLY A 61 -2.38 9.12 4.88
N ARG A 62 -1.32 9.02 5.68
CA ARG A 62 -0.21 8.09 5.44
C ARG A 62 -0.64 6.63 5.63
N ASP A 63 0.07 5.74 4.98
CA ASP A 63 -0.03 4.31 5.25
C ASP A 63 0.30 4.02 6.72
N ARG A 64 -0.41 3.06 7.30
CA ARG A 64 -0.16 2.62 8.69
C ARG A 64 1.03 1.69 8.74
N TYR A 65 1.83 1.85 9.78
CA TYR A 65 2.98 1.01 10.08
C TYR A 65 2.72 0.14 11.30
N MET A 66 3.39 -1.00 11.36
CA MET A 66 3.36 -1.90 12.51
C MET A 66 4.56 -1.59 13.40
N ASN A 67 4.31 -1.42 14.70
CA ASN A 67 5.38 -1.23 15.68
C ASN A 67 5.90 -2.61 16.14
N LEU A 68 6.76 -3.22 15.34
CA LEU A 68 7.45 -4.47 15.63
C LEU A 68 8.95 -4.22 15.79
N ALA A 69 9.68 -5.22 16.31
CA ALA A 69 11.13 -5.17 16.33
C ALA A 69 11.68 -4.92 14.91
N ASN A 70 12.73 -4.10 14.77
CA ASN A 70 13.34 -3.67 13.52
C ASN A 70 12.40 -2.91 12.56
N ALA A 71 11.43 -2.17 13.09
CA ALA A 71 10.48 -1.40 12.26
C ALA A 71 11.12 -0.24 11.48
N ASP A 72 12.34 0.13 11.82
CA ASP A 72 13.19 1.13 11.15
C ASP A 72 14.11 0.54 10.07
N ALA A 73 14.06 -0.78 9.86
CA ALA A 73 14.86 -1.44 8.82
C ALA A 73 14.48 -0.96 7.41
N THR A 74 15.51 -0.82 6.58
CA THR A 74 15.33 -0.50 5.15
C THR A 74 14.67 -1.69 4.42
N GLY A 75 13.68 -1.39 3.57
CA GLY A 75 12.93 -2.40 2.83
C GLY A 75 11.50 -2.58 3.33
N ILE A 76 11.05 -1.77 4.30
CA ILE A 76 9.67 -1.74 4.79
C ILE A 76 9.00 -0.47 4.31
N TYR A 77 7.88 -0.59 3.58
CA TYR A 77 7.17 0.54 2.98
C TYR A 77 5.66 0.41 3.16
N GLY A 78 4.96 1.53 3.15
CA GLY A 78 3.52 1.55 2.93
C GLY A 78 3.20 1.13 1.49
N ALA A 79 2.14 0.36 1.29
CA ALA A 79 1.82 -0.17 -0.04
C ALA A 79 1.44 0.93 -1.04
N VAL A 80 0.69 1.95 -0.61
CA VAL A 80 0.28 3.08 -1.47
C VAL A 80 1.47 3.95 -1.83
N ASP A 81 2.35 4.24 -0.86
CA ASP A 81 3.57 5.01 -1.09
C ASP A 81 4.54 4.30 -2.03
N TYR A 82 4.68 2.98 -1.89
CA TYR A 82 5.53 2.17 -2.76
C TYR A 82 5.01 2.13 -4.20
N ILE A 83 3.70 1.95 -4.39
CA ILE A 83 3.06 2.02 -5.72
C ILE A 83 3.28 3.40 -6.36
N ALA A 84 3.20 4.48 -5.58
CA ALA A 84 3.48 5.83 -6.07
C ALA A 84 4.92 5.95 -6.57
N GLN A 85 5.89 5.43 -5.83
CA GLN A 85 7.30 5.43 -6.22
C GLN A 85 7.56 4.57 -7.47
N LEU A 86 6.91 3.42 -7.60
CA LEU A 86 6.96 2.60 -8.82
C LEU A 86 6.46 3.38 -10.04
N LYS A 87 5.35 4.10 -9.90
CA LYS A 87 4.77 4.90 -11.00
C LYS A 87 5.68 6.02 -11.51
N VAL A 88 6.49 6.60 -10.64
CA VAL A 88 7.46 7.65 -11.03
C VAL A 88 8.85 7.07 -11.35
N GLY A 89 9.03 5.73 -11.28
CA GLY A 89 10.26 5.06 -11.69
C GLY A 89 11.44 5.28 -10.73
N THR A 90 11.17 5.56 -9.46
CA THR A 90 12.22 5.80 -8.45
C THR A 90 12.66 4.55 -7.69
N VAL A 91 11.94 3.43 -7.86
CA VAL A 91 12.25 2.16 -7.19
C VAL A 91 13.16 1.31 -8.07
N ASN A 92 14.29 0.87 -7.51
CA ASN A 92 15.12 -0.16 -8.12
C ASN A 92 14.67 -1.54 -7.60
N ILE A 93 14.25 -2.42 -8.51
CA ILE A 93 13.76 -3.76 -8.20
C ILE A 93 14.77 -4.88 -8.53
N ASP A 94 15.93 -4.58 -9.10
CA ASP A 94 16.86 -5.56 -9.65
C ASP A 94 17.36 -6.58 -8.62
N SER A 95 17.48 -6.17 -7.35
CA SER A 95 17.93 -7.01 -6.25
C SER A 95 16.80 -7.73 -5.51
N ILE A 96 15.52 -7.40 -5.80
CA ILE A 96 14.38 -7.96 -5.08
C ILE A 96 14.01 -9.31 -5.70
N ARG A 97 14.03 -10.36 -4.88
CA ARG A 97 13.61 -11.71 -5.24
C ARG A 97 12.36 -12.17 -4.51
N ASN A 98 12.24 -11.77 -3.24
CA ASN A 98 11.14 -12.14 -2.37
C ASN A 98 10.47 -10.88 -1.84
N ALA A 99 9.19 -10.71 -2.12
CA ALA A 99 8.39 -9.63 -1.59
C ALA A 99 7.24 -10.16 -0.71
N ILE A 100 7.01 -9.49 0.39
CA ILE A 100 5.87 -9.77 1.27
C ILE A 100 4.93 -8.58 1.25
N VAL A 101 3.63 -8.85 1.13
CA VAL A 101 2.57 -7.85 1.30
C VAL A 101 1.73 -8.23 2.52
N ILE A 102 1.72 -7.38 3.54
CA ILE A 102 0.94 -7.62 4.77
C ILE A 102 -0.42 -6.94 4.64
N GLY A 103 -1.48 -7.74 4.61
CA GLY A 103 -2.86 -7.27 4.50
C GLY A 103 -3.76 -8.25 3.76
N GLY A 104 -5.06 -7.96 3.69
CA GLY A 104 -6.04 -8.80 3.01
C GLY A 104 -7.15 -7.98 2.36
N GLY A 105 -6.93 -6.69 2.12
CA GLY A 105 -7.82 -5.79 1.40
C GLY A 105 -7.45 -5.64 -0.08
N ASN A 106 -8.21 -4.84 -0.82
CA ASN A 106 -7.94 -4.58 -2.24
C ASN A 106 -6.56 -3.98 -2.47
N THR A 107 -6.09 -3.08 -1.60
CA THR A 107 -4.74 -2.51 -1.68
C THR A 107 -3.66 -3.60 -1.60
N ALA A 108 -3.86 -4.63 -0.76
CA ALA A 108 -2.92 -5.74 -0.67
C ALA A 108 -2.90 -6.57 -1.96
N ILE A 109 -4.06 -6.88 -2.53
CA ILE A 109 -4.17 -7.60 -3.80
C ILE A 109 -3.52 -6.80 -4.93
N ASP A 110 -3.79 -5.48 -4.99
CA ASP A 110 -3.19 -4.58 -5.98
C ASP A 110 -1.66 -4.56 -5.87
N ALA A 111 -1.12 -4.46 -4.65
CA ALA A 111 0.32 -4.47 -4.43
C ALA A 111 0.94 -5.81 -4.84
N VAL A 112 0.32 -6.94 -4.50
CA VAL A 112 0.79 -8.28 -4.91
C VAL A 112 0.85 -8.39 -6.43
N ARG A 113 -0.21 -8.03 -7.13
CA ARG A 113 -0.28 -8.13 -8.60
C ARG A 113 0.69 -7.18 -9.29
N GLU A 114 0.86 -5.97 -8.75
CA GLU A 114 1.83 -5.02 -9.28
C GLU A 114 3.26 -5.54 -9.15
N LEU A 115 3.62 -6.08 -7.96
CA LEU A 115 4.96 -6.66 -7.73
C LEU A 115 5.26 -7.84 -8.67
N ILE A 116 4.28 -8.70 -8.93
CA ILE A 116 4.40 -9.79 -9.92
C ILE A 116 4.54 -9.20 -11.33
N GLY A 117 3.71 -8.22 -11.68
CA GLY A 117 3.69 -7.58 -13.00
C GLY A 117 5.01 -6.91 -13.38
N ILE A 118 5.75 -6.37 -12.40
CA ILE A 118 7.09 -5.79 -12.61
C ILE A 118 8.22 -6.82 -12.56
N GLY A 119 7.91 -8.11 -12.36
CA GLY A 119 8.84 -9.22 -12.49
C GLY A 119 9.50 -9.71 -11.21
N ILE A 120 8.96 -9.41 -10.02
CA ILE A 120 9.46 -9.99 -8.76
C ILE A 120 9.12 -11.49 -8.72
N PRO A 121 10.12 -12.40 -8.56
CA PRO A 121 9.92 -13.83 -8.73
C PRO A 121 9.01 -14.49 -7.68
N SER A 122 9.04 -14.00 -6.45
CA SER A 122 8.27 -14.57 -5.33
C SER A 122 7.53 -13.45 -4.59
N VAL A 123 6.21 -13.47 -4.63
CA VAL A 123 5.37 -12.49 -3.94
C VAL A 123 4.37 -13.23 -3.04
N THR A 124 4.43 -12.96 -1.73
CA THR A 124 3.59 -13.61 -0.73
C THR A 124 2.72 -12.60 -0.01
N MET A 125 1.40 -12.80 -0.04
CA MET A 125 0.47 -12.09 0.82
C MET A 125 0.43 -12.74 2.20
N VAL A 126 0.64 -11.96 3.25
CA VAL A 126 0.53 -12.40 4.64
C VAL A 126 -0.75 -11.84 5.26
N TYR A 127 -1.64 -12.72 5.70
CA TYR A 127 -2.91 -12.34 6.29
C TYR A 127 -3.21 -13.15 7.55
N ARG A 128 -3.63 -12.45 8.61
CA ARG A 128 -3.91 -13.07 9.92
C ARG A 128 -5.21 -13.88 9.99
N GLY A 129 -6.02 -13.88 8.97
CA GLY A 129 -7.26 -14.65 8.88
C GLY A 129 -7.20 -15.70 7.78
N ASP A 130 -8.34 -16.34 7.54
CA ASP A 130 -8.53 -17.29 6.44
C ASP A 130 -8.63 -16.56 5.10
N GLU A 131 -8.27 -17.25 4.01
CA GLU A 131 -8.36 -16.71 2.64
C GLU A 131 -9.76 -16.20 2.29
N ASP A 132 -10.79 -16.97 2.63
CA ASP A 132 -12.20 -16.67 2.37
C ASP A 132 -12.75 -15.50 3.19
N LYS A 133 -12.01 -15.08 4.22
CA LYS A 133 -12.37 -13.95 5.11
C LYS A 133 -11.60 -12.66 4.83
N MET A 134 -10.88 -12.60 3.73
CA MET A 134 -10.29 -11.35 3.26
C MET A 134 -11.37 -10.34 2.89
N SER A 135 -11.09 -9.06 3.11
CA SER A 135 -11.98 -7.97 2.69
C SER A 135 -11.79 -7.55 1.23
N GLY A 136 -10.73 -8.01 0.59
CA GLY A 136 -10.45 -7.78 -0.83
C GLY A 136 -11.36 -8.61 -1.73
N TYR A 137 -11.50 -8.19 -2.97
CA TYR A 137 -12.38 -8.86 -3.94
C TYR A 137 -11.83 -10.24 -4.31
N ALA A 138 -12.63 -11.29 -4.05
CA ALA A 138 -12.24 -12.68 -4.29
C ALA A 138 -11.82 -12.95 -5.75
N HIS A 139 -12.49 -12.31 -6.72
CA HIS A 139 -12.15 -12.47 -8.14
C HIS A 139 -10.77 -11.88 -8.48
N GLU A 140 -10.38 -10.76 -7.86
CA GLU A 140 -9.05 -10.17 -8.06
C GLU A 140 -7.95 -11.03 -7.45
N TRP A 141 -8.22 -11.62 -6.27
CA TRP A 141 -7.30 -12.58 -5.67
C TRP A 141 -7.15 -13.86 -6.50
N LEU A 142 -8.24 -14.35 -7.10
CA LEU A 142 -8.16 -15.48 -8.03
C LEU A 142 -7.28 -15.18 -9.24
N GLU A 143 -7.33 -13.97 -9.80
CA GLU A 143 -6.43 -13.55 -10.87
C GLU A 143 -4.97 -13.46 -10.37
N ALA A 144 -4.73 -12.90 -9.17
CA ALA A 144 -3.41 -12.87 -8.57
C ALA A 144 -2.80 -14.29 -8.43
N LYS A 145 -3.59 -15.27 -8.01
CA LYS A 145 -3.13 -16.68 -7.93
C LYS A 145 -2.75 -17.27 -9.30
N LYS A 146 -3.43 -16.90 -10.37
CA LYS A 146 -3.04 -17.32 -11.74
C LYS A 146 -1.72 -16.67 -12.18
N GLU A 147 -1.40 -15.53 -11.62
CA GLU A 147 -0.15 -14.79 -11.82
C GLU A 147 0.97 -15.27 -10.87
N ASN A 148 0.80 -16.41 -10.18
CA ASN A 148 1.70 -17.03 -9.19
C ASN A 148 1.83 -16.27 -7.85
N ALA A 149 0.78 -15.55 -7.42
CA ALA A 149 0.73 -15.04 -6.06
C ALA A 149 0.64 -16.16 -5.03
N HIS A 150 1.41 -16.03 -3.95
CA HIS A 150 1.34 -16.94 -2.81
C HIS A 150 0.58 -16.30 -1.64
N GLY A 151 -0.10 -17.14 -0.83
CA GLY A 151 -0.79 -16.69 0.37
C GLY A 151 -0.28 -17.42 1.62
N SER A 152 0.03 -16.66 2.65
CA SER A 152 0.31 -17.16 4.01
C SER A 152 -0.85 -16.76 4.92
N TRP A 153 -1.78 -17.68 5.10
CA TRP A 153 -3.02 -17.48 5.84
C TRP A 153 -2.84 -17.78 7.32
N ARG A 154 -3.71 -17.23 8.17
CA ARG A 154 -3.62 -17.35 9.62
C ARG A 154 -2.24 -17.01 10.15
N SER A 155 -1.59 -16.05 9.52
CA SER A 155 -0.21 -15.66 9.78
C SER A 155 -0.17 -14.22 10.27
N GLN A 156 0.19 -14.06 11.54
CA GLN A 156 0.33 -12.75 12.16
C GLN A 156 1.82 -12.37 12.24
N PRO A 157 2.23 -11.24 11.68
CA PRO A 157 3.58 -10.71 11.85
C PRO A 157 3.90 -10.44 13.33
N VAL A 158 5.09 -10.81 13.76
CA VAL A 158 5.57 -10.58 15.14
C VAL A 158 6.92 -9.88 15.20
N GLU A 159 7.74 -9.97 14.14
CA GLU A 159 9.06 -9.35 14.08
C GLU A 159 9.50 -9.18 12.62
N TYR A 160 10.13 -8.06 12.30
CA TYR A 160 10.89 -7.89 11.07
C TYR A 160 12.30 -8.44 11.28
N ILE A 161 12.78 -9.27 10.36
CA ILE A 161 14.13 -9.83 10.42
C ILE A 161 15.03 -8.95 9.55
N ALA A 162 16.05 -8.35 10.17
CA ALA A 162 17.00 -7.50 9.49
C ALA A 162 18.43 -8.04 9.66
N ASN A 163 19.30 -7.77 8.69
CA ASN A 163 20.73 -8.04 8.77
C ASN A 163 21.47 -6.94 9.56
N ASP A 164 22.77 -7.13 9.78
CA ASP A 164 23.63 -6.19 10.51
C ASP A 164 23.72 -4.79 9.87
N ASN A 165 23.38 -4.66 8.59
CA ASN A 165 23.33 -3.39 7.87
C ASN A 165 21.96 -2.70 7.97
N GLY A 166 21.04 -3.24 8.76
CA GLY A 166 19.69 -2.71 8.91
C GLY A 166 18.77 -2.91 7.69
N GLN A 167 19.09 -3.85 6.81
CA GLN A 167 18.23 -4.21 5.68
C GLN A 167 17.35 -5.39 6.04
N ILE A 168 16.09 -5.35 5.57
CA ILE A 168 15.16 -6.46 5.74
C ILE A 168 15.67 -7.71 5.03
N THR A 169 15.54 -8.87 5.69
CA THR A 169 15.86 -10.18 5.13
C THR A 169 14.70 -11.16 5.31
N GLY A 170 13.69 -10.80 6.08
CA GLY A 170 12.52 -11.65 6.28
C GLY A 170 11.50 -11.07 7.26
N LEU A 171 10.47 -11.86 7.46
CA LEU A 171 9.38 -11.60 8.38
C LEU A 171 9.16 -12.82 9.26
N ARG A 172 9.21 -12.66 10.59
CA ARG A 172 8.76 -13.68 11.52
C ARG A 172 7.26 -13.54 11.73
N CYS A 173 6.55 -14.63 11.53
CA CYS A 173 5.12 -14.74 11.77
C CYS A 173 4.83 -15.79 12.85
N ILE A 174 3.65 -15.69 13.45
CA ILE A 174 3.06 -16.73 14.31
C ILE A 174 1.73 -17.16 13.70
N GLN A 175 1.40 -18.45 13.78
CA GLN A 175 0.10 -18.94 13.34
C GLN A 175 -1.01 -18.42 14.26
N THR A 176 -2.19 -18.18 13.70
CA THR A 176 -3.37 -17.81 14.47
C THR A 176 -4.46 -18.89 14.37
N ASP A 177 -5.30 -18.97 15.38
CA ASP A 177 -6.51 -19.78 15.37
C ASP A 177 -7.65 -19.13 14.54
N ALA A 178 -8.80 -19.76 14.51
CA ALA A 178 -9.98 -19.24 13.78
C ALA A 178 -10.50 -17.89 14.33
N ASN A 179 -10.13 -17.53 15.57
CA ASN A 179 -10.47 -16.26 16.22
C ASN A 179 -9.37 -15.20 16.02
N LYS A 180 -8.34 -15.51 15.21
CA LYS A 180 -7.15 -14.67 14.98
C LYS A 180 -6.27 -14.49 16.23
N SER A 181 -6.36 -15.40 17.21
CA SER A 181 -5.49 -15.43 18.38
C SER A 181 -4.20 -16.17 18.09
N PRO A 182 -3.02 -15.67 18.51
CA PRO A 182 -1.75 -16.34 18.27
C PRO A 182 -1.68 -17.72 18.93
N ILE A 183 -1.11 -18.70 18.25
CA ILE A 183 -0.86 -20.05 18.75
C ILE A 183 0.60 -20.11 19.20
N ALA A 184 0.85 -20.17 20.51
CA ALA A 184 2.20 -20.20 21.08
C ALA A 184 3.04 -21.38 20.53
N GLY A 185 4.30 -21.12 20.19
CA GLY A 185 5.24 -22.11 19.64
C GLY A 185 5.03 -22.46 18.17
N SER A 186 4.23 -21.67 17.45
CA SER A 186 3.97 -21.85 16.02
C SER A 186 4.67 -20.81 15.16
N GLU A 187 5.72 -20.17 15.67
CA GLU A 187 6.48 -19.15 14.97
C GLU A 187 7.22 -19.76 13.78
N PHE A 188 7.28 -18.99 12.68
CA PHE A 188 7.99 -19.35 11.47
C PHE A 188 8.49 -18.10 10.76
N ASN A 189 9.48 -18.27 9.89
CA ASN A 189 10.06 -17.19 9.13
C ASN A 189 9.69 -17.30 7.66
N LEU A 190 9.52 -16.13 7.01
CA LEU A 190 9.38 -15.96 5.58
C LEU A 190 10.53 -15.06 5.10
N ASP A 191 11.20 -15.44 4.04
CA ASP A 191 12.26 -14.62 3.44
C ASP A 191 11.64 -13.42 2.71
N ALA A 192 12.28 -12.26 2.84
CA ALA A 192 11.85 -11.04 2.15
C ALA A 192 13.00 -10.07 1.94
N ASP A 193 13.08 -9.52 0.74
CA ASP A 193 13.95 -8.38 0.40
C ASP A 193 13.18 -7.05 0.51
N VAL A 194 11.84 -7.12 0.45
CA VAL A 194 10.94 -5.98 0.63
C VAL A 194 9.64 -6.42 1.29
N ILE A 195 9.11 -5.57 2.17
CA ILE A 195 7.82 -5.77 2.85
C ILE A 195 6.94 -4.55 2.63
N LEU A 196 5.74 -4.76 2.08
CA LEU A 196 4.74 -3.73 1.89
C LEU A 196 3.60 -3.87 2.89
N LEU A 197 3.23 -2.77 3.52
CA LEU A 197 2.17 -2.69 4.52
C LEU A 197 0.88 -2.18 3.87
N ALA A 198 -0.10 -3.06 3.71
CA ALA A 198 -1.44 -2.76 3.19
C ALA A 198 -2.51 -2.94 4.28
N ILE A 199 -2.24 -2.40 5.47
CA ILE A 199 -3.06 -2.54 6.70
C ILE A 199 -3.96 -1.33 6.96
N GLY A 200 -4.14 -0.48 5.97
CA GLY A 200 -4.96 0.73 6.00
C GLY A 200 -4.13 2.00 6.11
N GLN A 201 -4.83 3.11 6.06
CA GLN A 201 -4.26 4.46 6.13
C GLN A 201 -4.83 5.20 7.33
N ASP A 202 -4.10 6.21 7.81
CA ASP A 202 -4.59 7.09 8.85
C ASP A 202 -5.61 8.09 8.28
N LYS A 203 -6.54 8.53 9.12
CA LYS A 203 -7.42 9.64 8.77
C LYS A 203 -6.65 10.94 8.95
N GLN A 204 -6.80 11.86 8.00
CA GLN A 204 -6.37 13.25 8.19
C GLN A 204 -7.40 13.94 9.09
N HIS A 205 -6.93 14.66 10.09
CA HIS A 205 -7.76 15.40 11.06
C HIS A 205 -7.54 16.90 10.90
#